data_e63a712e467b73f23c61d6ab26032eac
#
_entry.id   e63a712e467b73f23c61d6ab26032eac
#
_cell.length_a   1.000
_cell.length_b   1.000
_cell.length_c   1.000
_cell.angle_alpha   90.00
_cell.angle_beta   90.00
_cell.angle_gamma   90.00
#
_symmetry.space_group_name_H-M   'P 1'
#
loop_
_entity.id
_entity.type
_entity.pdbx_description
1 polymer ?
#
loop_
_entity_poly.entity_id
_entity_poly.type
_entity_poly.pdbx_seq_one_letter_code
_entity_poly.pdbx_strand_id
1 'polypeptide(L)'
;SGLPADALGRARSRLVARIADLYLAQHVGPLFRNMNPEKRDPAAVDAAGKEIAKAYGYLEQVMDSGPFCVGKEPTLGDAALGTMTAMLHQMLAAGGFAITDPVGSGRLATWWKAVQDHAVCGPVIKEHGTAFGGFLKMMTGRK
;
A
#
# COMPACT_ATOMS: atom_id res chain seq x y z
N SER A 1 -6.39 -5.07 21.12
CA SER A 1 -6.71 -5.91 19.96
C SER A 1 -6.67 -5.05 18.70
N GLY A 2 -6.24 -5.59 17.58
CA GLY A 2 -6.20 -4.89 16.30
C GLY A 2 -7.58 -4.65 15.66
N LEU A 3 -8.66 -4.65 16.44
CA LEU A 3 -10.03 -4.42 15.96
C LEU A 3 -10.73 -3.35 16.78
N PRO A 4 -11.50 -2.45 16.13
CA PRO A 4 -12.33 -1.47 16.80
C PRO A 4 -13.39 -2.11 17.69
N ALA A 5 -13.83 -1.36 18.72
CA ALA A 5 -14.83 -1.84 19.67
C ALA A 5 -16.23 -1.97 19.06
N ASP A 6 -16.58 -1.07 18.13
CA ASP A 6 -17.92 -1.07 17.51
C ASP A 6 -17.98 -1.89 16.22
N ALA A 7 -19.20 -2.32 15.86
CA ALA A 7 -19.41 -3.19 14.71
C ALA A 7 -19.07 -2.52 13.36
N LEU A 8 -19.39 -1.24 13.21
CA LEU A 8 -19.10 -0.48 11.99
C LEU A 8 -17.59 -0.31 11.79
N GLY A 9 -16.88 0.04 12.85
CA GLY A 9 -15.42 0.16 12.82
C GLY A 9 -14.76 -1.17 12.46
N ARG A 10 -15.21 -2.29 13.05
CA ARG A 10 -14.72 -3.62 12.68
C ARG A 10 -14.98 -3.96 11.22
N ALA A 11 -16.15 -3.62 10.70
CA ALA A 11 -16.50 -3.84 9.29
C ALA A 11 -15.60 -3.01 8.36
N ARG A 12 -15.37 -1.74 8.69
CA ARG A 12 -14.46 -0.87 7.92
C ARG A 12 -13.03 -1.41 7.91
N SER A 13 -12.49 -1.77 9.07
CA SER A 13 -11.14 -2.31 9.17
C SER A 13 -10.96 -3.58 8.35
N ARG A 14 -11.91 -4.49 8.42
CA ARG A 14 -11.91 -5.73 7.61
C ARG A 14 -12.03 -5.43 6.12
N LEU A 15 -12.84 -4.46 5.73
CA LEU A 15 -12.99 -4.07 4.33
C LEU A 15 -11.70 -3.47 3.78
N VAL A 16 -11.02 -2.61 4.55
CA VAL A 16 -9.70 -2.07 4.17
C VAL A 16 -8.70 -3.22 3.95
N ALA A 17 -8.60 -4.14 4.90
CA ALA A 17 -7.72 -5.30 4.76
C ALA A 17 -8.05 -6.13 3.51
N ARG A 18 -9.33 -6.35 3.26
CA ARG A 18 -9.79 -7.12 2.10
C ARG A 18 -9.46 -6.45 0.78
N ILE A 19 -9.67 -5.15 0.68
CA ILE A 19 -9.31 -4.38 -0.52
C ILE A 19 -7.79 -4.44 -0.74
N ALA A 20 -7.00 -4.29 0.31
CA ALA A 20 -5.54 -4.36 0.20
C ALA A 20 -5.08 -5.75 -0.27
N ASP A 21 -5.58 -6.82 0.35
CA ASP A 21 -5.10 -8.18 0.11
C ASP A 21 -5.60 -8.77 -1.22
N LEU A 22 -6.79 -8.42 -1.64
CA LEU A 22 -7.40 -9.00 -2.85
C LEU A 22 -7.38 -8.06 -4.04
N TYR A 23 -7.89 -6.84 -3.87
CA TYR A 23 -8.04 -5.92 -5.00
C TYR A 23 -6.72 -5.24 -5.35
N LEU A 24 -6.06 -4.65 -4.37
CA LEU A 24 -4.80 -3.93 -4.60
C LEU A 24 -3.68 -4.90 -5.03
N ALA A 25 -3.55 -6.04 -4.35
CA ALA A 25 -2.51 -7.02 -4.63
C ALA A 25 -2.52 -7.52 -6.09
N GLN A 26 -3.70 -7.74 -6.67
CA GLN A 26 -3.81 -8.23 -8.06
C GLN A 26 -3.26 -7.22 -9.08
N HIS A 27 -3.24 -5.93 -8.77
CA HIS A 27 -2.72 -4.89 -9.67
C HIS A 27 -1.24 -4.58 -9.43
N VAL A 28 -0.70 -4.99 -8.29
CA VAL A 28 0.73 -4.90 -7.99
C VAL A 28 1.53 -5.95 -8.79
N GLY A 29 0.94 -7.12 -9.02
CA GLY A 29 1.58 -8.19 -9.80
C GLY A 29 2.07 -7.78 -11.18
N PRO A 30 1.24 -7.10 -12.00
CA PRO A 30 1.69 -6.58 -13.31
C PRO A 30 2.89 -5.65 -13.24
N LEU A 31 3.02 -4.83 -12.20
CA LEU A 31 4.20 -3.99 -12.00
C LEU A 31 5.44 -4.85 -11.74
N PHE A 32 5.32 -5.88 -10.92
CA PHE A 32 6.43 -6.81 -10.66
C PHE A 32 6.93 -7.47 -11.94
N ARG A 33 6.02 -7.92 -12.81
CA ARG A 33 6.37 -8.53 -14.10
C ARG A 33 6.98 -7.55 -15.10
N ASN A 34 6.83 -6.25 -14.88
CA ASN A 34 7.32 -5.17 -15.74
C ASN A 34 8.48 -4.37 -15.14
N MET A 35 9.19 -4.95 -14.17
CA MET A 35 10.34 -4.29 -13.53
C MET A 35 11.50 -4.05 -14.48
N ASN A 36 11.74 -4.94 -15.45
CA ASN A 36 12.78 -4.77 -16.45
C ASN A 36 12.32 -3.80 -17.55
N PRO A 37 12.95 -2.62 -17.68
CA PRO A 37 12.55 -1.63 -18.69
C PRO A 37 12.57 -2.14 -20.12
N GLU A 38 13.50 -3.04 -20.45
CA GLU A 38 13.66 -3.58 -21.82
C GLU A 38 12.53 -4.52 -22.21
N LYS A 39 11.89 -5.16 -21.24
CA LYS A 39 10.79 -6.10 -21.45
C LYS A 39 9.44 -5.56 -21.01
N ARG A 40 9.40 -4.28 -20.68
CA ARG A 40 8.21 -3.63 -20.14
C ARG A 40 7.15 -3.45 -21.20
N ASP A 41 5.91 -3.81 -20.84
CA ASP A 41 4.70 -3.46 -21.59
C ASP A 41 4.13 -2.15 -21.02
N PRO A 42 4.30 -1.01 -21.71
CA PRO A 42 3.82 0.28 -21.21
C PRO A 42 2.31 0.33 -20.97
N ALA A 43 1.53 -0.37 -21.79
CA ALA A 43 0.08 -0.41 -21.66
C ALA A 43 -0.33 -1.17 -20.39
N ALA A 44 0.36 -2.27 -20.06
CA ALA A 44 0.10 -3.03 -18.83
C ALA A 44 0.45 -2.21 -17.59
N VAL A 45 1.56 -1.46 -17.62
CA VAL A 45 1.97 -0.59 -16.51
C VAL A 45 0.97 0.54 -16.31
N ASP A 46 0.52 1.20 -17.39
CA ASP A 46 -0.47 2.26 -17.32
C ASP A 46 -1.80 1.76 -16.75
N ALA A 47 -2.28 0.61 -17.22
CA ALA A 47 -3.50 -0.02 -16.72
C ALA A 47 -3.39 -0.36 -15.22
N ALA A 48 -2.26 -0.94 -14.79
CA ALA A 48 -2.01 -1.24 -13.38
C ALA A 48 -2.01 0.03 -12.53
N GLY A 49 -1.35 1.09 -12.99
CA GLY A 49 -1.33 2.38 -12.29
C GLY A 49 -2.71 2.97 -12.08
N LYS A 50 -3.57 2.92 -13.09
CA LYS A 50 -4.96 3.40 -13.01
C LYS A 50 -5.78 2.59 -12.00
N GLU A 51 -5.65 1.27 -12.01
CA GLU A 51 -6.37 0.40 -11.09
C GLU A 51 -5.87 0.55 -9.64
N ILE A 52 -4.56 0.75 -9.45
CA ILE A 52 -3.99 1.04 -8.13
C ILE A 52 -4.55 2.37 -7.59
N ALA A 53 -4.56 3.43 -8.39
CA ALA A 53 -5.15 4.72 -8.00
C ALA A 53 -6.62 4.58 -7.62
N LYS A 54 -7.38 3.81 -8.37
CA LYS A 54 -8.79 3.51 -8.11
C LYS A 54 -8.98 2.75 -6.80
N ALA A 55 -8.12 1.76 -6.52
CA ALA A 55 -8.15 1.01 -5.26
C ALA A 55 -7.93 1.94 -4.05
N TYR A 56 -6.94 2.81 -4.10
CA TYR A 56 -6.70 3.78 -3.03
C TYR A 56 -7.84 4.79 -2.89
N GLY A 57 -8.50 5.15 -3.97
CA GLY A 57 -9.71 5.97 -3.92
C GLY A 57 -10.84 5.29 -3.15
N TYR A 58 -11.05 4.00 -3.35
CA TYR A 58 -12.02 3.22 -2.58
C TYR A 58 -11.62 3.12 -1.10
N LEU A 59 -10.34 2.89 -0.83
CA LEU A 59 -9.82 2.83 0.54
C LEU A 59 -10.07 4.14 1.29
N GLU A 60 -9.81 5.27 0.65
CA GLU A 60 -10.08 6.59 1.23
C GLU A 60 -11.55 6.77 1.59
N GLN A 61 -12.48 6.30 0.76
CA GLN A 61 -13.91 6.36 1.03
C GLN A 61 -14.34 5.47 2.21
N VAL A 62 -13.66 4.36 2.44
CA VAL A 62 -13.96 3.44 3.54
C VAL A 62 -13.41 3.93 4.88
N MET A 63 -12.28 4.64 4.86
CA MET A 63 -11.68 5.22 6.06
C MET A 63 -12.60 6.25 6.71
N ASP A 64 -12.55 6.34 8.04
CA ASP A 64 -13.20 7.44 8.77
C ASP A 64 -12.27 8.66 8.86
N SER A 65 -12.56 9.59 9.75
CA SER A 65 -11.76 10.81 9.91
C SER A 65 -10.33 10.56 10.42
N GLY A 66 -10.06 9.41 10.95
CA GLY A 66 -8.72 8.94 11.28
C GLY A 66 -8.09 9.50 12.54
N PRO A 67 -6.74 9.48 12.58
CA PRO A 67 -5.78 9.40 11.45
C PRO A 67 -5.53 8.00 10.85
N PHE A 68 -5.85 6.94 11.59
CA PHE A 68 -5.76 5.57 11.07
C PHE A 68 -6.96 5.23 10.18
N CYS A 69 -7.01 4.03 9.67
CA CYS A 69 -8.14 3.61 8.83
C CYS A 69 -9.48 3.77 9.57
N VAL A 70 -9.48 3.45 10.86
CA VAL A 70 -10.64 3.57 11.74
C VAL A 70 -10.18 4.13 13.09
N GLY A 71 -10.57 5.37 13.37
CA GLY A 71 -10.30 6.00 14.66
C GLY A 71 -8.85 6.40 14.89
N LYS A 72 -8.46 6.42 16.17
CA LYS A 72 -7.20 7.00 16.62
C LYS A 72 -6.10 5.98 16.90
N GLU A 73 -6.40 4.71 16.76
CA GLU A 73 -5.46 3.61 16.98
C GLU A 73 -5.36 2.72 15.73
N PRO A 74 -4.18 2.13 15.46
CA PRO A 74 -4.03 1.25 14.31
C PRO A 74 -4.87 -0.03 14.47
N THR A 75 -5.39 -0.49 13.35
CA THR A 75 -6.22 -1.68 13.25
C THR A 75 -5.60 -2.70 12.28
N LEU A 76 -6.24 -3.83 12.11
CA LEU A 76 -5.84 -4.84 11.13
C LEU A 76 -5.79 -4.26 9.70
N GLY A 77 -6.72 -3.36 9.38
CA GLY A 77 -6.73 -2.65 8.09
C GLY A 77 -5.45 -1.85 7.85
N ASP A 78 -4.97 -1.16 8.89
CA ASP A 78 -3.72 -0.39 8.82
C ASP A 78 -2.50 -1.29 8.59
N ALA A 79 -2.46 -2.44 9.24
CA ALA A 79 -1.38 -3.40 9.04
C ALA A 79 -1.34 -3.95 7.61
N ALA A 80 -2.49 -4.38 7.09
CA ALA A 80 -2.59 -4.92 5.73
C ALA A 80 -2.26 -3.87 4.67
N LEU A 81 -2.87 -2.69 4.75
CA LEU A 81 -2.65 -1.62 3.79
C LEU A 81 -1.24 -1.03 3.91
N GLY A 82 -0.71 -0.90 5.12
CA GLY A 82 0.62 -0.35 5.36
C GLY A 82 1.73 -1.18 4.74
N THR A 83 1.68 -2.50 4.91
CA THR A 83 2.67 -3.39 4.29
C THR A 83 2.55 -3.40 2.77
N MET A 84 1.35 -3.39 2.22
CA MET A 84 1.13 -3.32 0.78
C MET A 84 1.65 -1.99 0.20
N THR A 85 1.42 -0.87 0.89
CA THR A 85 1.90 0.45 0.48
C THR A 85 3.43 0.51 0.50
N ALA A 86 4.07 -0.06 1.51
CA ALA A 86 5.53 -0.14 1.58
C ALA A 86 6.12 -0.94 0.41
N MET A 87 5.50 -2.07 0.07
CA MET A 87 5.89 -2.87 -1.10
C MET A 87 5.73 -2.08 -2.40
N LEU A 88 4.61 -1.41 -2.58
CA LEU A 88 4.34 -0.58 -3.76
C LEU A 88 5.41 0.51 -3.90
N HIS A 89 5.74 1.23 -2.84
CA HIS A 89 6.78 2.26 -2.86
C HIS A 89 8.13 1.70 -3.30
N GLN A 90 8.51 0.53 -2.83
CA GLN A 90 9.75 -0.12 -3.26
C GLN A 90 9.73 -0.47 -4.75
N MET A 91 8.60 -0.92 -5.26
CA MET A 91 8.45 -1.24 -6.70
C MET A 91 8.48 0.02 -7.56
N LEU A 92 7.81 1.08 -7.15
CA LEU A 92 7.81 2.35 -7.88
C LEU A 92 9.23 2.93 -7.96
N ALA A 93 9.96 2.88 -6.85
CA ALA A 93 11.34 3.36 -6.81
C ALA A 93 12.28 2.49 -7.67
N ALA A 94 12.24 1.17 -7.51
CA ALA A 94 13.13 0.25 -8.21
C ALA A 94 12.80 0.15 -9.71
N GLY A 95 11.54 0.21 -10.08
CA GLY A 95 11.09 0.11 -11.48
C GLY A 95 11.16 1.42 -12.25
N GLY A 96 11.23 2.55 -11.57
CA GLY A 96 11.19 3.86 -12.22
C GLY A 96 9.89 4.10 -12.97
N PHE A 97 8.76 3.58 -12.47
CA PHE A 97 7.47 3.73 -13.11
C PHE A 97 6.95 5.17 -13.00
N ALA A 98 6.34 5.67 -14.09
CA ALA A 98 5.66 6.97 -14.11
C ALA A 98 4.25 6.84 -13.51
N ILE A 99 4.17 6.43 -12.25
CA ILE A 99 2.92 6.26 -11.51
C ILE A 99 2.96 7.23 -10.32
N THR A 100 1.90 8.03 -10.18
CA THR A 100 1.76 8.96 -9.06
C THR A 100 1.61 8.16 -7.76
N ASP A 101 2.35 8.59 -6.72
CA ASP A 101 2.25 7.99 -5.40
C ASP A 101 0.81 8.14 -4.86
N PRO A 102 0.09 7.04 -4.63
CA PRO A 102 -1.31 7.11 -4.20
C PRO A 102 -1.51 7.68 -2.79
N VAL A 103 -0.46 7.73 -1.99
CA VAL A 103 -0.51 8.27 -0.63
C VAL A 103 0.24 9.60 -0.50
N GLY A 104 0.46 10.29 -1.63
CA GLY A 104 1.22 11.55 -1.68
C GLY A 104 0.45 12.80 -1.25
N SER A 105 -0.87 12.72 -1.08
CA SER A 105 -1.70 13.88 -0.74
C SER A 105 -2.97 13.49 0.02
N GLY A 106 -3.63 14.48 0.62
CA GLY A 106 -4.96 14.36 1.23
C GLY A 106 -5.02 13.41 2.42
N ARG A 107 -6.18 12.78 2.59
CA ARG A 107 -6.46 11.86 3.69
C ARG A 107 -5.51 10.65 3.72
N LEU A 108 -5.14 10.15 2.54
CA LEU A 108 -4.20 9.02 2.44
C LEU A 108 -2.80 9.40 2.88
N ALA A 109 -2.34 10.63 2.61
CA ALA A 109 -1.05 11.12 3.11
C ALA A 109 -1.05 11.25 4.64
N THR A 110 -2.14 11.75 5.22
CA THR A 110 -2.32 11.81 6.66
C THR A 110 -2.28 10.41 7.29
N TRP A 111 -2.97 9.47 6.69
CA TRP A 111 -2.94 8.06 7.11
C TRP A 111 -1.54 7.48 7.03
N TRP A 112 -0.86 7.64 5.91
CA TRP A 112 0.47 7.06 5.70
C TRP A 112 1.48 7.59 6.72
N LYS A 113 1.44 8.91 6.98
CA LYS A 113 2.27 9.51 8.01
C LYS A 113 1.97 8.94 9.41
N ALA A 114 0.69 8.83 9.76
CA ALA A 114 0.30 8.30 11.08
C ALA A 114 0.80 6.87 11.29
N VAL A 115 0.69 6.02 10.28
CA VAL A 115 1.16 4.63 10.34
C VAL A 115 2.68 4.55 10.48
N GLN A 116 3.41 5.38 9.73
CA GLN A 116 4.87 5.44 9.81
C GLN A 116 5.37 6.00 11.15
N ASP A 117 4.68 6.98 11.71
CA ASP A 117 5.08 7.61 12.97
C ASP A 117 4.68 6.77 14.20
N HIS A 118 3.81 5.79 14.04
CA HIS A 118 3.36 4.95 15.15
C HIS A 118 4.50 4.07 15.69
N ALA A 119 4.66 4.03 17.01
CA ALA A 119 5.80 3.37 17.67
C ALA A 119 5.95 1.88 17.35
N VAL A 120 4.84 1.19 17.08
CA VAL A 120 4.85 -0.24 16.74
C VAL A 120 4.76 -0.47 15.24
N CYS A 121 3.81 0.20 14.56
CA CYS A 121 3.57 -0.01 13.12
C CYS A 121 4.73 0.50 12.27
N GLY A 122 5.28 1.66 12.59
CA GLY A 122 6.35 2.29 11.82
C GLY A 122 7.56 1.38 11.59
N PRO A 123 8.18 0.86 12.65
CA PRO A 123 9.32 -0.05 12.52
C PRO A 123 9.00 -1.33 11.73
N VAL A 124 7.82 -1.93 11.93
CA VAL A 124 7.40 -3.14 11.22
C VAL A 124 7.23 -2.87 9.73
N ILE A 125 6.58 -1.78 9.36
CA ILE A 125 6.37 -1.40 7.97
C ILE A 125 7.70 -1.08 7.28
N LYS A 126 8.59 -0.37 7.97
CA LYS A 126 9.93 -0.06 7.46
C LYS A 126 10.74 -1.33 7.21
N GLU A 127 10.72 -2.25 8.17
CA GLU A 127 11.42 -3.54 8.04
C GLU A 127 10.87 -4.34 6.86
N HIS A 128 9.54 -4.41 6.71
CA HIS A 128 8.89 -5.08 5.60
C HIS A 128 9.28 -4.46 4.25
N GLY A 129 9.25 -3.14 4.14
CA GLY A 129 9.66 -2.42 2.94
C GLY A 129 11.13 -2.66 2.59
N THR A 130 12.02 -2.61 3.58
CA THR A 130 13.45 -2.86 3.39
C THR A 130 13.72 -4.29 2.92
N ALA A 131 13.06 -5.28 3.53
CA ALA A 131 13.19 -6.69 3.13
C ALA A 131 12.71 -6.91 1.70
N PHE A 132 11.57 -6.33 1.33
CA PHE A 132 11.03 -6.42 -0.03
C PHE A 132 11.93 -5.70 -1.05
N GLY A 133 12.47 -4.53 -0.69
CA GLY A 133 13.44 -3.81 -1.53
C GLY A 133 14.71 -4.62 -1.78
N GLY A 134 15.21 -5.33 -0.78
CA GLY A 134 16.32 -6.27 -0.92
C GLY A 134 16.00 -7.43 -1.84
N PHE A 135 14.80 -7.99 -1.71
CA PHE A 135 14.28 -9.03 -2.61
C PHE A 135 14.22 -8.56 -4.07
N LEU A 136 13.71 -7.35 -4.31
CA LEU A 136 13.66 -6.75 -5.66
C LEU A 136 15.05 -6.59 -6.26
N LYS A 137 16.03 -6.12 -5.49
CA LYS A 137 17.42 -5.99 -5.95
C LYS A 137 18.00 -7.35 -6.35
N MET A 138 17.76 -8.37 -5.55
CA MET A 138 18.21 -9.73 -5.84
C MET A 138 17.58 -10.27 -7.14
N MET A 139 16.25 -10.08 -7.31
CA MET A 139 15.51 -10.59 -8.47
C MET A 139 15.84 -9.85 -9.77
N THR A 140 16.15 -8.56 -9.69
CA THR A 140 16.45 -7.74 -10.88
C THR A 140 17.94 -7.67 -11.21
N GLY A 141 18.82 -8.24 -10.38
CA GLY A 141 20.27 -8.18 -10.55
C GLY A 141 20.85 -6.77 -10.37
N ARG A 142 20.09 -5.82 -9.85
CA ARG A 142 20.56 -4.46 -9.59
C ARG A 142 21.27 -4.40 -8.22
N LYS A 143 22.45 -3.81 -8.23
CA LYS A 143 23.23 -3.54 -7.01
C LYS A 143 22.80 -2.25 -6.33
#